data_e5e7a295fe8a73318ab2e3259bab842a
#
_entry.id   e5e7a295fe8a73318ab2e3259bab842a
#
_cell.length_a   1.000
_cell.length_b   1.000
_cell.length_c   1.000
_cell.angle_alpha   90.00
_cell.angle_beta   90.00
_cell.angle_gamma   90.00
#
_symmetry.space_group_name_H-M   'P 1'
#
loop_
_entity.id
_entity.type
_entity.pdbx_description
1 polymer ?
#
loop_
_entity_poly.entity_id
_entity_poly.type
_entity_poly.pdbx_seq_one_letter_code
_entity_poly.pdbx_strand_id
1 'polypeptide(L)'
;MTYTQKIFRKVTLIPILLAFGFMFATPMLMDAAAAPGGNGNGNGNGGGNSFPSEAILPDITPGIPKHLNIHNQQQMEWLRFTNTWNNIGAGALEFEPIFPDPNADEGTTQDAFQNLYDEEGNFGMPTEKIWTDVVSQFEFHAAHNHWHIGNIGEFSIRVDDNGSPGTIAQDVNGDDIASVKVGFCIADVYKYNGDNSPTSQRIYWDCEVGLQGIQPGWADQYHQSVEGNEINITDLPNGTYFLVHKWNPAGSFVDADDSNDESWMKFELSDDENGNRKIVELQGFAPECQDDGSTPGICGEINKNN
;
A
#
# COMPACT_ATOMS: atom_id res chain seq x y z
N MET A 1 -22.29 49.44 -65.88
CA MET A 1 -22.22 47.97 -65.95
C MET A 1 -20.73 47.60 -65.71
N THR A 2 -20.34 47.31 -64.53
CA THR A 2 -18.95 46.96 -64.16
C THR A 2 -18.98 45.65 -63.42
N TYR A 3 -18.44 44.63 -64.02
CA TYR A 3 -18.34 43.25 -63.46
C TYR A 3 -17.14 43.18 -62.50
N THR A 4 -17.38 42.84 -61.22
CA THR A 4 -16.33 42.60 -60.23
C THR A 4 -16.13 41.11 -60.15
N GLN A 5 -14.97 40.61 -60.59
CA GLN A 5 -14.55 39.24 -60.44
C GLN A 5 -14.12 38.98 -58.98
N LYS A 6 -14.76 38.02 -58.29
CA LYS A 6 -14.33 37.47 -57.01
C LYS A 6 -13.28 36.38 -57.24
N ILE A 7 -12.07 36.67 -56.76
CA ILE A 7 -10.97 35.67 -56.72
C ILE A 7 -11.18 34.79 -55.50
N PHE A 8 -11.49 33.51 -55.73
CA PHE A 8 -11.47 32.48 -54.68
C PHE A 8 -10.03 31.99 -54.47
N ARG A 9 -9.41 32.33 -53.34
CA ARG A 9 -8.16 31.68 -52.88
C ARG A 9 -8.51 30.32 -52.29
N LYS A 10 -8.01 29.24 -52.90
CA LYS A 10 -8.02 27.90 -52.32
C LYS A 10 -7.04 27.88 -51.16
N VAL A 11 -7.55 27.67 -49.93
CA VAL A 11 -6.74 27.36 -48.78
C VAL A 11 -6.52 25.86 -48.77
N THR A 12 -5.28 25.45 -48.97
CA THR A 12 -4.86 24.04 -48.86
C THR A 12 -4.58 23.78 -47.39
N LEU A 13 -5.48 23.05 -46.74
CA LEU A 13 -5.26 22.53 -45.41
C LEU A 13 -4.27 21.35 -45.50
N ILE A 14 -3.06 21.53 -44.93
CA ILE A 14 -2.11 20.46 -44.70
C ILE A 14 -2.51 19.81 -43.40
N PRO A 15 -2.79 18.50 -43.34
CA PRO A 15 -3.02 17.83 -42.08
C PRO A 15 -1.66 17.69 -41.35
N ILE A 16 -1.51 18.37 -40.23
CA ILE A 16 -0.42 18.12 -39.28
C ILE A 16 -0.77 16.81 -38.56
N LEU A 17 -0.07 15.75 -38.96
CA LEU A 17 -0.06 14.47 -38.23
C LEU A 17 0.74 14.70 -36.95
N LEU A 18 0.06 14.96 -35.83
CA LEU A 18 0.66 14.89 -34.50
C LEU A 18 0.83 13.39 -34.17
N ALA A 19 2.03 12.90 -34.38
CA ALA A 19 2.45 11.62 -33.86
C ALA A 19 2.61 11.78 -32.33
N PHE A 20 1.59 11.39 -31.57
CA PHE A 20 1.75 11.11 -30.15
C PHE A 20 2.60 9.85 -30.03
N GLY A 21 3.89 10.04 -29.79
CA GLY A 21 4.76 8.98 -29.34
C GLY A 21 4.34 8.60 -27.91
N PHE A 22 3.59 7.50 -27.79
CA PHE A 22 3.44 6.82 -26.52
C PHE A 22 4.82 6.27 -26.16
N MET A 23 5.53 6.94 -25.24
CA MET A 23 6.59 6.31 -24.47
C MET A 23 5.89 5.32 -23.54
N PHE A 24 5.95 4.04 -23.90
CA PHE A 24 5.73 2.99 -22.93
C PHE A 24 6.90 3.08 -21.94
N ALA A 25 6.60 3.60 -20.75
CA ALA A 25 7.46 3.41 -19.60
C ALA A 25 7.49 1.88 -19.38
N THR A 26 8.59 1.25 -19.69
CA THR A 26 8.87 -0.12 -19.21
C THR A 26 8.87 -0.04 -17.70
N PRO A 27 8.12 -0.90 -16.98
CA PRO A 27 8.26 -0.99 -15.54
C PRO A 27 9.73 -1.33 -15.27
N MET A 28 10.43 -0.41 -14.61
CA MET A 28 11.72 -0.77 -13.99
C MET A 28 11.35 -1.75 -12.89
N LEU A 29 11.69 -3.03 -13.10
CA LEU A 29 11.88 -3.97 -12.02
C LEU A 29 12.94 -3.32 -11.12
N MET A 30 12.50 -2.77 -9.97
CA MET A 30 13.42 -2.42 -8.91
C MET A 30 14.01 -3.75 -8.43
N ASP A 31 15.27 -4.00 -8.78
CA ASP A 31 16.08 -4.97 -8.04
C ASP A 31 16.02 -4.51 -6.57
N ALA A 32 15.41 -5.32 -5.73
CA ALA A 32 15.45 -5.12 -4.29
C ALA A 32 16.94 -5.05 -3.91
N ALA A 33 17.42 -3.84 -3.68
CA ALA A 33 18.78 -3.66 -3.15
C ALA A 33 18.77 -4.33 -1.78
N ALA A 34 19.41 -5.50 -1.70
CA ALA A 34 19.64 -6.17 -0.44
C ALA A 34 20.39 -5.19 0.47
N ALA A 35 19.77 -4.85 1.59
CA ALA A 35 20.42 -4.05 2.62
C ALA A 35 21.74 -4.69 3.02
N PRO A 36 22.81 -3.90 3.28
CA PRO A 36 24.11 -4.45 3.67
C PRO A 36 23.99 -5.24 4.97
N GLY A 37 24.27 -6.54 4.91
CA GLY A 37 24.18 -7.45 6.03
C GLY A 37 25.04 -7.04 7.20
N GLY A 38 24.45 -6.57 8.28
CA GLY A 38 25.08 -6.37 9.58
C GLY A 38 24.96 -7.63 10.43
N ASN A 39 26.07 -8.12 10.95
CA ASN A 39 26.17 -9.32 11.78
C ASN A 39 25.90 -8.94 13.24
N GLY A 40 24.66 -9.07 13.72
CA GLY A 40 24.28 -8.77 15.10
C GLY A 40 23.39 -9.87 15.71
N ASN A 41 23.83 -10.43 16.82
CA ASN A 41 23.20 -11.54 17.53
C ASN A 41 22.14 -11.00 18.51
N GLY A 42 20.94 -10.72 18.02
CA GLY A 42 19.79 -10.31 18.81
C GLY A 42 18.57 -11.18 18.46
N ASN A 43 17.87 -11.65 19.46
CA ASN A 43 16.75 -12.57 19.36
C ASN A 43 15.47 -11.78 18.97
N GLY A 44 15.44 -11.27 17.77
CA GLY A 44 14.29 -10.63 17.14
C GLY A 44 14.31 -10.98 15.67
N ASN A 45 13.23 -11.53 15.18
CA ASN A 45 13.05 -12.03 13.81
C ASN A 45 12.67 -10.87 12.88
N GLY A 46 13.53 -9.97 12.64
CA GLY A 46 13.38 -8.93 11.62
C GLY A 46 14.76 -8.51 11.16
N GLY A 47 14.93 -8.21 9.87
CA GLY A 47 16.22 -7.97 9.19
C GLY A 47 17.36 -7.52 10.10
N GLY A 48 18.31 -8.32 10.26
CA GLY A 48 19.64 -8.33 10.90
C GLY A 48 20.18 -7.15 11.71
N ASN A 49 19.41 -6.17 12.10
CA ASN A 49 19.83 -5.00 12.84
C ASN A 49 19.57 -5.18 14.33
N SER A 50 20.61 -5.12 15.15
CA SER A 50 20.45 -5.15 16.60
C SER A 50 19.96 -3.78 17.09
N PHE A 51 18.82 -3.76 17.76
CA PHE A 51 18.32 -2.57 18.48
C PHE A 51 18.43 -2.77 19.99
N PRO A 52 18.37 -1.67 20.79
CA PRO A 52 18.42 -1.74 22.24
C PRO A 52 17.27 -2.58 22.81
N SER A 53 17.54 -3.34 23.88
CA SER A 53 16.54 -4.21 24.52
C SER A 53 15.42 -3.45 25.22
N GLU A 54 15.64 -2.17 25.51
CA GLU A 54 14.68 -1.22 26.08
C GLU A 54 13.74 -0.62 25.04
N ALA A 55 13.99 -0.85 23.75
CA ALA A 55 13.12 -0.35 22.71
C ALA A 55 11.72 -0.99 22.78
N ILE A 56 10.69 -0.16 22.76
CA ILE A 56 9.32 -0.59 22.60
C ILE A 56 8.99 -0.66 21.12
N LEU A 57 8.50 -1.80 20.68
CA LEU A 57 8.33 -2.09 19.25
C LEU A 57 6.91 -1.82 18.78
N PRO A 58 6.75 -1.36 17.52
CA PRO A 58 5.48 -1.49 16.82
C PRO A 58 5.16 -2.97 16.61
N ASP A 59 3.90 -3.26 16.38
CA ASP A 59 3.39 -4.57 15.97
C ASP A 59 2.24 -4.29 14.98
N ILE A 60 2.54 -4.45 13.69
CA ILE A 60 1.62 -4.05 12.63
C ILE A 60 0.91 -5.27 12.09
N THR A 61 -0.40 -5.31 12.26
CA THR A 61 -1.21 -6.37 11.72
C THR A 61 -2.13 -5.87 10.61
N PRO A 62 -2.15 -6.53 9.44
CA PRO A 62 -3.05 -6.15 8.36
C PRO A 62 -4.50 -6.53 8.68
N GLY A 63 -5.43 -5.60 8.47
CA GLY A 63 -6.86 -5.90 8.52
C GLY A 63 -7.32 -6.69 7.30
N ILE A 64 -8.47 -7.36 7.41
CA ILE A 64 -9.07 -8.10 6.30
C ILE A 64 -9.33 -7.14 5.12
N PRO A 65 -8.78 -7.38 3.91
CA PRO A 65 -9.13 -6.59 2.75
C PRO A 65 -10.62 -6.73 2.43
N LYS A 66 -11.31 -5.59 2.24
CA LYS A 66 -12.77 -5.52 2.12
C LYS A 66 -13.24 -4.62 0.98
N HIS A 67 -14.55 -4.61 0.74
CA HIS A 67 -15.19 -3.81 -0.29
C HIS A 67 -14.62 -4.09 -1.68
N LEU A 68 -14.43 -5.38 -1.96
CA LEU A 68 -13.96 -5.83 -3.25
C LEU A 68 -14.96 -5.45 -4.34
N ASN A 69 -14.47 -4.76 -5.35
CA ASN A 69 -15.30 -4.48 -6.52
C ASN A 69 -14.46 -4.46 -7.81
N ILE A 70 -15.13 -4.71 -8.94
CA ILE A 70 -14.51 -4.66 -10.26
C ILE A 70 -14.72 -3.28 -10.85
N HIS A 71 -13.61 -2.63 -11.21
CA HIS A 71 -13.61 -1.38 -11.95
C HIS A 71 -13.10 -1.60 -13.36
N ASN A 72 -13.97 -1.32 -14.35
CA ASN A 72 -13.63 -1.49 -15.77
C ASN A 72 -13.04 -0.18 -16.32
N GLN A 73 -11.79 -0.21 -16.73
CA GLN A 73 -11.10 0.94 -17.31
C GLN A 73 -10.18 0.51 -18.47
N GLN A 74 -10.29 1.16 -19.63
CA GLN A 74 -9.44 0.93 -20.79
C GLN A 74 -9.37 -0.53 -21.27
N GLN A 75 -10.50 -1.24 -21.23
CA GLN A 75 -10.62 -2.67 -21.56
C GLN A 75 -9.90 -3.62 -20.57
N MET A 76 -9.53 -3.12 -19.40
CA MET A 76 -8.99 -3.90 -18.31
C MET A 76 -9.98 -3.94 -17.15
N GLU A 77 -9.94 -5.03 -16.40
CA GLU A 77 -10.71 -5.24 -15.18
C GLU A 77 -9.78 -5.12 -13.98
N TRP A 78 -10.05 -4.15 -13.11
CA TRP A 78 -9.29 -3.88 -11.91
C TRP A 78 -10.08 -4.30 -10.68
N LEU A 79 -9.52 -5.18 -9.89
CA LEU A 79 -10.03 -5.48 -8.55
C LEU A 79 -9.60 -4.36 -7.61
N ARG A 80 -10.54 -3.58 -7.13
CA ARG A 80 -10.34 -2.55 -6.10
C ARG A 80 -10.78 -3.06 -4.75
N PHE A 81 -10.07 -2.63 -3.71
CA PHE A 81 -10.34 -3.06 -2.34
C PHE A 81 -9.91 -2.00 -1.31
N THR A 82 -10.46 -2.11 -0.11
CA THR A 82 -10.04 -1.34 1.07
C THR A 82 -9.09 -2.20 1.90
N ASN A 83 -7.99 -1.63 2.34
CA ASN A 83 -7.04 -2.27 3.25
C ASN A 83 -6.72 -1.38 4.44
N THR A 84 -6.26 -2.00 5.53
CA THR A 84 -5.84 -1.31 6.75
C THR A 84 -4.56 -1.92 7.31
N TRP A 85 -3.75 -1.10 7.95
CA TRP A 85 -2.65 -1.51 8.81
C TRP A 85 -2.91 -1.00 10.22
N ASN A 86 -2.93 -1.90 11.21
CA ASN A 86 -3.25 -1.58 12.57
C ASN A 86 -1.99 -1.74 13.42
N ASN A 87 -1.64 -0.74 14.22
CA ASN A 87 -0.56 -0.89 15.19
C ASN A 87 -1.12 -1.38 16.52
N ILE A 88 -0.96 -2.68 16.80
CA ILE A 88 -1.38 -3.31 18.06
C ILE A 88 -0.24 -3.32 19.09
N GLY A 89 0.98 -2.95 18.68
CA GLY A 89 2.17 -2.89 19.52
C GLY A 89 2.13 -1.77 20.56
N ALA A 90 3.12 -1.78 21.41
CA ALA A 90 3.32 -0.74 22.42
C ALA A 90 4.11 0.46 21.88
N GLY A 91 4.94 0.25 20.85
CA GLY A 91 5.73 1.27 20.17
C GLY A 91 5.04 1.83 18.93
N ALA A 92 5.45 3.01 18.53
CA ALA A 92 5.01 3.58 17.25
C ALA A 92 5.80 2.97 16.08
N LEU A 93 5.12 2.69 14.98
CA LEU A 93 5.78 2.63 13.69
C LEU A 93 6.07 4.07 13.28
N GLU A 94 7.33 4.43 13.11
CA GLU A 94 7.73 5.76 12.69
C GLU A 94 8.83 5.71 11.65
N PHE A 95 8.61 6.45 10.56
CA PHE A 95 9.58 6.61 9.49
C PHE A 95 9.95 8.09 9.33
N GLU A 96 11.26 8.35 9.26
CA GLU A 96 11.84 9.67 9.12
C GLU A 96 12.56 9.78 7.77
N PRO A 97 12.25 10.81 6.95
CA PRO A 97 13.03 11.11 5.74
C PRO A 97 14.31 11.85 6.10
N ILE A 98 15.33 11.79 5.21
CA ILE A 98 16.57 12.58 5.38
C ILE A 98 16.26 14.07 5.30
N PHE A 99 15.54 14.48 4.26
CA PHE A 99 14.91 15.79 4.17
C PHE A 99 13.60 15.71 3.40
N PRO A 100 12.58 16.42 3.86
CA PRO A 100 11.46 16.75 3.00
C PRO A 100 11.93 17.73 1.94
N ASP A 101 12.13 17.30 0.69
CA ASP A 101 12.42 18.22 -0.42
C ASP A 101 11.11 18.74 -1.01
N PRO A 102 10.76 20.01 -0.79
CA PRO A 102 9.52 20.58 -1.32
C PRO A 102 9.55 20.77 -2.84
N ASN A 103 10.70 20.56 -3.49
CA ASN A 103 10.86 20.67 -4.93
C ASN A 103 11.17 19.31 -5.58
N ALA A 104 10.82 18.21 -4.93
CA ALA A 104 11.02 16.89 -5.48
C ALA A 104 10.20 16.71 -6.77
N ASP A 105 10.82 16.08 -7.76
CA ASP A 105 10.14 15.64 -8.99
C ASP A 105 9.62 14.22 -8.82
N GLU A 106 8.70 13.81 -9.68
CA GLU A 106 8.17 12.43 -9.73
C GLU A 106 9.31 11.41 -9.74
N GLY A 107 9.23 10.43 -8.85
CA GLY A 107 10.22 9.37 -8.72
C GLY A 107 11.52 9.78 -8.01
N THR A 108 11.62 10.98 -7.45
CA THR A 108 12.73 11.33 -6.55
C THR A 108 12.70 10.40 -5.35
N THR A 109 13.85 9.80 -5.00
CA THR A 109 13.97 8.86 -3.88
C THR A 109 14.91 9.40 -2.79
N GLN A 110 14.68 8.98 -1.56
CA GLN A 110 15.58 9.20 -0.41
C GLN A 110 15.45 8.04 0.58
N ASP A 111 16.49 7.85 1.42
CA ASP A 111 16.43 6.81 2.44
C ASP A 111 15.33 7.08 3.46
N ALA A 112 14.67 6.00 3.88
CA ALA A 112 13.67 5.99 4.93
C ALA A 112 14.27 5.35 6.19
N PHE A 113 14.33 6.12 7.25
CA PHE A 113 14.80 5.65 8.56
C PHE A 113 13.63 5.23 9.42
N GLN A 114 13.67 4.04 9.99
CA GLN A 114 12.75 3.67 11.07
C GLN A 114 13.34 4.10 12.40
N ASN A 115 12.53 4.73 13.24
CA ASN A 115 12.89 5.17 14.58
C ASN A 115 12.22 4.31 15.64
N LEU A 116 12.96 3.97 16.70
CA LEU A 116 12.43 3.31 17.89
C LEU A 116 12.68 4.15 19.13
N TYR A 117 11.79 4.00 20.11
CA TYR A 117 11.77 4.74 21.37
C TYR A 117 11.76 3.77 22.54
N ASP A 118 12.14 4.24 23.73
CA ASP A 118 11.88 3.56 25.01
C ASP A 118 10.60 4.11 25.67
N GLU A 119 10.33 3.69 26.90
CA GLU A 119 9.14 4.14 27.65
C GLU A 119 9.16 5.64 28.01
N GLU A 120 10.32 6.28 27.98
CA GLU A 120 10.49 7.71 28.30
C GLU A 120 10.39 8.59 27.04
N GLY A 121 10.62 8.03 25.86
CA GLY A 121 10.60 8.72 24.57
C GLY A 121 9.19 9.07 24.07
N ASN A 122 9.06 10.22 23.44
CA ASN A 122 7.80 10.68 22.87
C ASN A 122 7.79 10.43 21.35
N PHE A 123 6.84 9.65 20.88
CA PHE A 123 6.63 9.43 19.45
C PHE A 123 6.41 10.77 18.72
N GLY A 124 6.93 10.88 17.50
CA GLY A 124 6.89 12.12 16.74
C GLY A 124 7.94 13.15 17.16
N MET A 125 8.85 12.78 18.06
CA MET A 125 9.98 13.58 18.54
C MET A 125 11.30 12.89 18.20
N PRO A 126 11.82 12.97 16.95
CA PRO A 126 13.01 12.20 16.52
C PRO A 126 14.27 12.44 17.34
N THR A 127 14.33 13.54 18.12
CA THR A 127 15.43 13.82 19.04
C THR A 127 15.46 12.92 20.27
N GLU A 128 14.37 12.22 20.57
CA GLU A 128 14.21 11.34 21.72
C GLU A 128 14.31 9.86 21.34
N LYS A 129 14.51 9.55 20.06
CA LYS A 129 14.69 8.17 19.58
C LYS A 129 15.95 7.55 20.17
N ILE A 130 15.88 6.26 20.54
CA ILE A 130 17.02 5.49 21.06
C ILE A 130 17.69 4.63 19.99
N TRP A 131 17.02 4.45 18.84
CA TRP A 131 17.54 3.72 17.68
C TRP A 131 16.99 4.28 16.39
N THR A 132 17.81 4.17 15.34
CA THR A 132 17.41 4.50 13.96
C THR A 132 18.25 3.71 12.99
N ASP A 133 17.64 3.23 11.89
CA ASP A 133 18.36 2.60 10.78
C ASP A 133 17.61 2.79 9.48
N VAL A 134 18.32 2.71 8.36
CA VAL A 134 17.73 2.71 7.02
C VAL A 134 17.03 1.38 6.78
N VAL A 135 15.74 1.42 6.56
CA VAL A 135 14.90 0.21 6.38
C VAL A 135 14.26 0.14 4.99
N SER A 136 14.13 1.27 4.32
CA SER A 136 13.50 1.36 3.00
C SER A 136 13.90 2.68 2.31
N GLN A 137 13.12 3.06 1.29
CA GLN A 137 13.23 4.36 0.62
C GLN A 137 11.85 5.04 0.58
N PHE A 138 11.87 6.35 0.68
CA PHE A 138 10.77 7.19 0.26
C PHE A 138 10.89 7.49 -1.22
N GLU A 139 9.75 7.51 -1.92
CA GLU A 139 9.61 7.95 -3.30
C GLU A 139 8.57 9.07 -3.37
N PHE A 140 8.90 10.16 -4.07
CA PHE A 140 7.98 11.29 -4.24
C PHE A 140 7.00 11.05 -5.38
N HIS A 141 5.71 11.20 -5.11
CA HIS A 141 4.63 11.14 -6.07
C HIS A 141 4.06 12.52 -6.33
N ALA A 142 4.46 13.13 -7.46
CA ALA A 142 4.05 14.48 -7.82
C ALA A 142 2.54 14.64 -8.01
N ALA A 143 1.86 13.59 -8.49
CA ALA A 143 0.40 13.60 -8.65
C ALA A 143 -0.34 13.78 -7.31
N HIS A 144 0.24 13.33 -6.20
CA HIS A 144 -0.30 13.44 -4.85
C HIS A 144 0.41 14.50 -4.01
N ASN A 145 1.54 15.03 -4.52
CA ASN A 145 2.40 15.99 -3.84
C ASN A 145 2.88 15.50 -2.46
N HIS A 146 3.21 14.21 -2.34
CA HIS A 146 3.71 13.64 -1.10
C HIS A 146 4.61 12.42 -1.32
N TRP A 147 5.26 11.98 -0.23
CA TRP A 147 6.17 10.87 -0.22
C TRP A 147 5.47 9.56 0.15
N HIS A 148 5.81 8.49 -0.57
CA HIS A 148 5.43 7.13 -0.20
C HIS A 148 6.65 6.39 0.33
N ILE A 149 6.51 5.65 1.41
CA ILE A 149 7.52 4.68 1.83
C ILE A 149 7.33 3.37 1.07
N GLY A 150 8.41 2.84 0.52
CA GLY A 150 8.39 1.61 -0.26
C GLY A 150 8.33 0.34 0.59
N ASN A 151 7.91 -0.77 -0.02
CA ASN A 151 7.89 -2.11 0.58
C ASN A 151 7.02 -2.26 1.84
N ILE A 152 6.04 -1.38 2.02
CA ILE A 152 5.13 -1.41 3.16
C ILE A 152 4.23 -2.65 3.13
N GLY A 153 3.69 -2.98 1.96
CA GLY A 153 2.78 -4.10 1.83
C GLY A 153 2.75 -4.69 0.43
N GLU A 154 2.28 -5.91 0.37
CA GLU A 154 2.03 -6.65 -0.86
C GLU A 154 0.58 -7.13 -0.89
N PHE A 155 -0.05 -7.05 -2.04
CA PHE A 155 -1.36 -7.65 -2.29
C PHE A 155 -1.24 -8.62 -3.45
N SER A 156 -1.73 -9.85 -3.27
CA SER A 156 -1.68 -10.88 -4.29
C SER A 156 -2.98 -11.65 -4.38
N ILE A 157 -3.34 -12.09 -5.60
CA ILE A 157 -4.43 -13.03 -5.79
C ILE A 157 -3.84 -14.43 -5.71
N ARG A 158 -4.39 -15.27 -4.83
CA ARG A 158 -3.96 -16.67 -4.67
C ARG A 158 -5.08 -17.63 -5.01
N VAL A 159 -4.72 -18.77 -5.58
CA VAL A 159 -5.66 -19.85 -5.86
C VAL A 159 -6.17 -20.48 -4.57
N ASP A 160 -7.39 -21.02 -4.60
CA ASP A 160 -7.93 -21.79 -3.48
C ASP A 160 -7.25 -23.18 -3.40
N ASP A 161 -6.46 -23.38 -2.37
CA ASP A 161 -5.89 -24.69 -2.04
C ASP A 161 -6.62 -25.29 -0.82
N ASN A 162 -7.69 -26.03 -1.10
CA ASN A 162 -8.50 -26.73 -0.09
C ASN A 162 -9.04 -25.80 1.04
N GLY A 163 -9.39 -24.57 0.69
CA GLY A 163 -9.98 -23.61 1.63
C GLY A 163 -8.96 -22.67 2.26
N SER A 164 -7.71 -22.72 1.82
CA SER A 164 -6.62 -21.84 2.26
C SER A 164 -5.96 -21.14 1.07
N PRO A 165 -5.29 -19.98 1.27
CA PRO A 165 -4.50 -19.35 0.22
C PRO A 165 -3.39 -20.28 -0.28
N GLY A 166 -3.42 -20.60 -1.58
CA GLY A 166 -2.40 -21.39 -2.26
C GLY A 166 -1.31 -20.54 -2.90
N THR A 167 -0.82 -20.95 -4.06
CA THR A 167 0.17 -20.18 -4.86
C THR A 167 -0.47 -18.93 -5.44
N ILE A 168 0.35 -17.93 -5.77
CA ILE A 168 -0.11 -16.74 -6.49
C ILE A 168 -0.72 -17.18 -7.82
N ALA A 169 -1.89 -16.64 -8.15
CA ALA A 169 -2.54 -16.85 -9.43
C ALA A 169 -1.73 -16.17 -10.53
N GLN A 170 -1.66 -16.79 -11.70
CA GLN A 170 -0.95 -16.24 -12.84
C GLN A 170 -1.90 -15.86 -13.96
N ASP A 171 -1.53 -14.84 -14.72
CA ASP A 171 -2.22 -14.45 -15.93
C ASP A 171 -1.93 -15.44 -17.09
N VAL A 172 -2.47 -15.14 -18.28
CA VAL A 172 -2.28 -15.99 -19.48
C VAL A 172 -0.83 -16.02 -19.98
N ASN A 173 0.03 -15.11 -19.53
CA ASN A 173 1.45 -15.05 -19.87
C ASN A 173 2.32 -15.77 -18.84
N GLY A 174 1.75 -16.14 -17.70
CA GLY A 174 2.45 -16.73 -16.56
C GLY A 174 3.01 -15.68 -15.58
N ASP A 175 2.58 -14.42 -15.69
CA ASP A 175 2.95 -13.37 -14.75
C ASP A 175 2.05 -13.42 -13.52
N ASP A 176 2.62 -13.16 -12.35
CA ASP A 176 1.91 -13.19 -11.07
C ASP A 176 0.87 -12.06 -10.99
N ILE A 177 -0.34 -12.41 -10.53
CA ILE A 177 -1.43 -11.45 -10.32
C ILE A 177 -1.31 -10.85 -8.92
N ALA A 178 -0.59 -9.73 -8.85
CA ALA A 178 -0.31 -9.01 -7.62
C ALA A 178 -0.40 -7.49 -7.84
N SER A 179 -0.41 -6.71 -6.76
CA SER A 179 -0.38 -5.25 -6.87
C SER A 179 0.99 -4.78 -7.36
N VAL A 180 0.97 -3.78 -8.22
CA VAL A 180 2.19 -3.07 -8.64
C VAL A 180 2.57 -1.97 -7.66
N LYS A 181 1.63 -1.50 -6.84
CA LYS A 181 1.85 -0.50 -5.82
C LYS A 181 2.23 -1.19 -4.51
N VAL A 182 3.45 -0.99 -4.07
CA VAL A 182 3.99 -1.50 -2.80
C VAL A 182 4.42 -0.38 -1.86
N GLY A 183 4.26 0.89 -2.29
CA GLY A 183 4.58 2.09 -1.52
C GLY A 183 3.34 2.88 -1.14
N PHE A 184 3.32 3.39 0.10
CA PHE A 184 2.19 4.13 0.66
C PHE A 184 2.69 5.27 1.54
N CYS A 185 1.88 6.33 1.65
CA CYS A 185 2.01 7.30 2.73
C CYS A 185 1.40 6.71 4.00
N ILE A 186 2.14 6.57 5.06
CA ILE A 186 1.68 5.93 6.30
C ILE A 186 1.31 7.00 7.33
N ALA A 187 0.06 6.94 7.82
CA ALA A 187 -0.50 7.97 8.69
C ALA A 187 -1.51 7.42 9.71
N ASP A 188 -1.70 8.17 10.78
CA ASP A 188 -2.79 7.94 11.75
C ASP A 188 -4.13 8.34 11.13
N VAL A 189 -4.83 7.39 10.50
CA VAL A 189 -6.13 7.69 9.87
C VAL A 189 -7.25 7.65 10.90
N TYR A 190 -7.32 6.60 11.72
CA TYR A 190 -8.29 6.52 12.81
C TYR A 190 -7.77 5.71 14.00
N LYS A 191 -8.38 5.96 15.14
CA LYS A 191 -8.10 5.27 16.39
C LYS A 191 -9.09 4.12 16.58
N TYR A 192 -8.60 2.89 16.61
CA TYR A 192 -9.44 1.70 16.75
C TYR A 192 -9.50 1.18 18.19
N ASN A 193 -8.44 1.39 18.99
CA ASN A 193 -8.37 0.94 20.38
C ASN A 193 -7.99 2.09 21.30
N GLY A 194 -8.98 2.58 22.04
CA GLY A 194 -8.83 3.71 22.96
C GLY A 194 -7.88 3.45 24.10
N ASP A 195 -7.78 2.20 24.54
CA ASP A 195 -7.04 1.86 25.75
C ASP A 195 -5.52 1.70 25.50
N ASN A 196 -5.15 1.28 24.28
CA ASN A 196 -3.75 1.10 23.90
C ASN A 196 -3.10 2.35 23.32
N SER A 197 -3.89 3.38 22.98
CA SER A 197 -3.31 4.59 22.40
C SER A 197 -2.89 5.59 23.47
N PRO A 198 -1.61 5.99 23.49
CA PRO A 198 -1.10 6.97 24.45
C PRO A 198 -1.67 8.37 24.22
N THR A 199 -2.20 8.66 23.04
CA THR A 199 -2.75 9.97 22.70
C THR A 199 -4.09 9.86 21.99
N SER A 200 -4.91 10.91 22.15
CA SER A 200 -6.19 11.04 21.45
C SER A 200 -6.07 11.81 20.12
N GLN A 201 -4.88 12.29 19.77
CA GLN A 201 -4.63 13.10 18.58
C GLN A 201 -3.70 12.38 17.64
N ARG A 202 -3.83 12.66 16.35
CA ARG A 202 -2.91 12.21 15.32
C ARG A 202 -1.54 12.84 15.55
N ILE A 203 -0.49 12.03 15.46
CA ILE A 203 0.89 12.48 15.38
C ILE A 203 1.34 12.46 13.92
N TYR A 204 1.09 11.35 13.22
CA TYR A 204 1.50 11.14 11.84
C TYR A 204 0.31 11.42 10.92
N TRP A 205 0.38 12.51 10.16
CA TRP A 205 -0.71 12.90 9.26
C TRP A 205 -0.23 13.69 8.03
N ASP A 206 1.05 14.07 8.01
CA ASP A 206 1.63 14.93 6.98
C ASP A 206 2.68 14.15 6.18
N CYS A 207 2.26 13.63 5.03
CA CYS A 207 3.13 12.89 4.13
C CYS A 207 3.90 13.78 3.14
N GLU A 208 3.70 15.11 3.19
CA GLU A 208 4.41 16.04 2.30
C GLU A 208 5.81 16.35 2.85
N VAL A 209 5.92 16.60 4.14
CA VAL A 209 7.16 17.13 4.75
C VAL A 209 7.50 16.48 6.09
N GLY A 210 6.65 15.59 6.61
CA GLY A 210 6.74 15.12 7.98
C GLY A 210 7.20 13.68 8.13
N LEU A 211 7.20 13.28 9.39
CA LEU A 211 7.29 11.89 9.78
C LEU A 211 6.06 11.14 9.30
N GLN A 212 6.25 9.92 8.82
CA GLN A 212 5.16 9.00 8.52
C GLN A 212 5.12 7.90 9.57
N GLY A 213 3.95 7.40 9.91
CA GLY A 213 3.87 6.34 10.91
C GLY A 213 2.46 6.03 11.39
N ILE A 214 2.38 5.09 12.33
CA ILE A 214 1.14 4.67 13.00
C ILE A 214 1.43 4.55 14.49
N GLN A 215 0.72 5.32 15.31
CA GLN A 215 0.79 5.22 16.77
C GLN A 215 0.21 3.90 17.28
N PRO A 216 0.59 3.44 18.49
CA PRO A 216 -0.13 2.37 19.19
C PRO A 216 -1.63 2.64 19.27
N GLY A 217 -2.45 1.64 18.90
CA GLY A 217 -3.91 1.74 18.92
C GLY A 217 -4.53 2.58 17.79
N TRP A 218 -3.73 2.98 16.82
CA TRP A 218 -4.18 3.65 15.60
C TRP A 218 -4.03 2.75 14.38
N ALA A 219 -4.70 3.14 13.31
CA ALA A 219 -4.65 2.45 12.04
C ALA A 219 -4.52 3.43 10.88
N ASP A 220 -3.81 2.99 9.86
CA ASP A 220 -3.86 3.55 8.52
C ASP A 220 -4.89 2.80 7.68
N GLN A 221 -5.56 3.49 6.78
CA GLN A 221 -6.57 2.89 5.91
C GLN A 221 -6.54 3.48 4.52
N TYR A 222 -6.52 2.61 3.54
CA TYR A 222 -6.68 2.94 2.14
C TYR A 222 -8.01 2.40 1.62
N HIS A 223 -8.95 3.31 1.35
CA HIS A 223 -10.24 2.95 0.81
C HIS A 223 -10.13 2.53 -0.66
N GLN A 224 -11.03 1.64 -1.13
CA GLN A 224 -11.08 1.16 -2.51
C GLN A 224 -11.14 2.26 -3.61
N SER A 225 -11.48 3.49 -3.25
CA SER A 225 -11.49 4.63 -4.18
C SER A 225 -10.13 5.28 -4.37
N VAL A 226 -9.14 4.92 -3.56
CA VAL A 226 -7.79 5.47 -3.65
C VAL A 226 -7.09 4.87 -4.86
N GLU A 227 -6.47 5.72 -5.66
CA GLU A 227 -5.71 5.31 -6.84
C GLU A 227 -4.53 4.41 -6.48
N GLY A 228 -4.34 3.36 -7.28
CA GLY A 228 -3.29 2.37 -7.09
C GLY A 228 -3.60 1.29 -6.05
N ASN A 229 -4.75 1.37 -5.34
CA ASN A 229 -5.21 0.30 -4.46
C ASN A 229 -6.05 -0.71 -5.26
N GLU A 230 -5.40 -1.32 -6.26
CA GLU A 230 -6.05 -2.17 -7.25
C GLU A 230 -5.10 -3.19 -7.86
N ILE A 231 -5.65 -4.31 -8.33
CA ILE A 231 -4.94 -5.39 -9.01
C ILE A 231 -5.62 -5.66 -10.35
N ASN A 232 -4.83 -5.80 -11.43
CA ASN A 232 -5.35 -6.20 -12.73
C ASN A 232 -5.78 -7.68 -12.70
N ILE A 233 -7.08 -7.93 -12.96
CA ILE A 233 -7.67 -9.27 -12.98
C ILE A 233 -8.28 -9.62 -14.34
N THR A 234 -7.92 -8.89 -15.41
CA THR A 234 -8.53 -9.03 -16.75
C THR A 234 -8.53 -10.48 -17.22
N ASP A 235 -7.41 -11.16 -17.06
CA ASP A 235 -7.20 -12.53 -17.55
C ASP A 235 -7.40 -13.61 -16.47
N LEU A 236 -7.85 -13.21 -15.28
CA LEU A 236 -8.14 -14.16 -14.19
C LEU A 236 -9.45 -14.92 -14.51
N PRO A 237 -9.46 -16.25 -14.65
CA PRO A 237 -10.69 -17.01 -14.89
C PRO A 237 -11.71 -16.86 -13.76
N ASN A 238 -12.99 -17.14 -14.05
CA ASN A 238 -13.99 -17.31 -12.99
C ASN A 238 -13.59 -18.45 -12.06
N GLY A 239 -13.77 -18.25 -10.76
CA GLY A 239 -13.35 -19.22 -9.73
C GLY A 239 -13.36 -18.64 -8.33
N THR A 240 -12.86 -19.43 -7.40
CA THR A 240 -12.67 -19.01 -6.00
C THR A 240 -11.21 -18.71 -5.74
N TYR A 241 -10.97 -17.56 -5.15
CA TYR A 241 -9.64 -17.01 -4.91
C TYR A 241 -9.53 -16.39 -3.52
N PHE A 242 -8.31 -16.04 -3.16
CA PHE A 242 -7.97 -15.23 -1.99
C PHE A 242 -7.27 -13.96 -2.44
N LEU A 243 -7.73 -12.81 -1.97
CA LEU A 243 -6.95 -11.59 -1.96
C LEU A 243 -6.15 -11.59 -0.66
N VAL A 244 -4.84 -11.78 -0.77
CA VAL A 244 -3.93 -11.78 0.37
C VAL A 244 -3.30 -10.41 0.51
N HIS A 245 -3.28 -9.91 1.73
CA HIS A 245 -2.63 -8.66 2.15
C HIS A 245 -1.52 -9.01 3.12
N LYS A 246 -0.29 -8.67 2.77
CA LYS A 246 0.89 -8.92 3.58
C LYS A 246 1.57 -7.62 3.95
N TRP A 247 1.84 -7.43 5.25
CA TRP A 247 2.70 -6.39 5.79
C TRP A 247 4.18 -6.78 5.64
N ASN A 248 5.07 -5.80 5.49
CA ASN A 248 6.53 -5.99 5.54
C ASN A 248 7.04 -7.19 4.71
N PRO A 249 6.67 -7.34 3.42
CA PRO A 249 6.94 -8.54 2.64
C PRO A 249 8.44 -8.84 2.49
N ALA A 250 9.29 -7.83 2.59
CA ALA A 250 10.75 -7.95 2.52
C ALA A 250 11.41 -8.23 3.88
N GLY A 251 10.66 -8.15 5.01
CA GLY A 251 11.21 -8.30 6.36
C GLY A 251 12.23 -7.21 6.71
N SER A 252 12.07 -6.00 6.18
CA SER A 252 13.02 -4.90 6.35
C SER A 252 12.68 -3.97 7.51
N PHE A 253 11.42 -3.95 7.95
CA PHE A 253 10.97 -3.15 9.09
C PHE A 253 11.11 -3.92 10.39
N VAL A 254 11.45 -3.22 11.46
CA VAL A 254 11.42 -3.78 12.82
C VAL A 254 9.96 -3.85 13.26
N ASP A 255 9.54 -5.04 13.64
CA ASP A 255 8.21 -5.38 14.10
C ASP A 255 8.32 -6.35 15.30
N ALA A 256 7.34 -6.37 16.18
CA ALA A 256 7.36 -7.21 17.37
C ALA A 256 7.02 -8.67 17.07
N ASP A 257 6.12 -8.93 16.09
CA ASP A 257 5.67 -10.27 15.74
C ASP A 257 5.44 -10.43 14.23
N ASP A 258 6.44 -10.93 13.50
CA ASP A 258 6.35 -11.22 12.06
C ASP A 258 5.35 -12.37 11.73
N SER A 259 4.80 -13.07 12.72
CA SER A 259 3.87 -14.18 12.48
C SER A 259 2.43 -13.74 12.23
N ASN A 260 2.10 -12.47 12.48
CA ASN A 260 0.78 -11.88 12.30
C ASN A 260 0.68 -10.92 11.10
N ASP A 261 1.63 -11.00 10.17
CA ASP A 261 1.82 -10.09 9.04
C ASP A 261 0.89 -10.34 7.84
N GLU A 262 0.03 -11.35 7.88
CA GLU A 262 -0.81 -11.72 6.72
C GLU A 262 -2.28 -11.80 7.09
N SER A 263 -3.11 -11.17 6.24
CA SER A 263 -4.56 -11.29 6.26
C SER A 263 -5.09 -11.62 4.86
N TRP A 264 -6.35 -12.04 4.75
CA TRP A 264 -6.94 -12.32 3.45
C TRP A 264 -8.47 -12.21 3.43
N MET A 265 -8.99 -12.02 2.21
CA MET A 265 -10.40 -12.16 1.86
C MET A 265 -10.55 -13.25 0.81
N LYS A 266 -11.29 -14.31 1.14
CA LYS A 266 -11.76 -15.30 0.17
C LYS A 266 -12.92 -14.73 -0.62
N PHE A 267 -12.88 -14.83 -1.94
CA PHE A 267 -13.94 -14.33 -2.81
C PHE A 267 -14.24 -15.26 -3.98
N GLU A 268 -15.44 -15.15 -4.52
CA GLU A 268 -15.87 -15.80 -5.76
C GLU A 268 -15.90 -14.75 -6.88
N LEU A 269 -15.28 -15.08 -8.00
CA LEU A 269 -15.34 -14.36 -9.25
C LEU A 269 -16.20 -15.14 -10.24
N SER A 270 -17.29 -14.55 -10.71
CA SER A 270 -18.27 -15.21 -11.59
C SER A 270 -18.94 -14.21 -12.52
N ASP A 271 -19.72 -14.66 -13.49
CA ASP A 271 -20.52 -13.79 -14.35
C ASP A 271 -21.94 -13.64 -13.80
N ASP A 272 -22.54 -12.46 -13.99
CA ASP A 272 -23.96 -12.23 -13.75
C ASP A 272 -24.82 -12.75 -14.93
N GLU A 273 -26.15 -12.60 -14.81
CA GLU A 273 -27.11 -13.03 -15.84
C GLU A 273 -26.92 -12.30 -17.20
N ASN A 274 -26.22 -11.18 -17.22
CA ASN A 274 -25.95 -10.37 -18.40
C ASN A 274 -24.53 -10.62 -18.96
N GLY A 275 -23.76 -11.50 -18.33
CA GLY A 275 -22.38 -11.81 -18.69
C GLY A 275 -21.37 -10.77 -18.19
N ASN A 276 -21.73 -9.91 -17.22
CA ASN A 276 -20.78 -9.02 -16.55
C ASN A 276 -20.12 -9.74 -15.38
N ARG A 277 -18.84 -9.55 -15.22
CA ARG A 277 -18.12 -10.12 -14.09
C ARG A 277 -18.55 -9.47 -12.78
N LYS A 278 -18.69 -10.30 -11.76
CA LYS A 278 -19.03 -9.88 -10.40
C LYS A 278 -18.15 -10.60 -9.39
N ILE A 279 -18.00 -9.96 -8.25
CA ILE A 279 -17.31 -10.48 -7.08
C ILE A 279 -18.29 -10.65 -5.92
N VAL A 280 -18.09 -11.74 -5.17
CA VAL A 280 -18.79 -12.01 -3.91
C VAL A 280 -17.72 -12.30 -2.85
N GLU A 281 -17.64 -11.46 -1.82
CA GLU A 281 -16.84 -11.73 -0.63
C GLU A 281 -17.45 -12.90 0.14
N LEU A 282 -16.63 -13.89 0.52
CA LEU A 282 -17.08 -15.11 1.18
C LEU A 282 -16.67 -15.15 2.65
N GLN A 283 -15.35 -15.15 2.91
CA GLN A 283 -14.78 -15.28 4.23
C GLN A 283 -13.51 -14.46 4.35
N GLY A 284 -13.37 -13.72 5.44
CA GLY A 284 -12.14 -13.00 5.77
C GLY A 284 -11.37 -13.67 6.90
N PHE A 285 -10.07 -13.36 6.95
CA PHE A 285 -9.17 -13.70 8.03
C PHE A 285 -8.19 -12.56 8.27
N ALA A 286 -7.97 -12.24 9.53
CA ALA A 286 -6.83 -11.46 10.00
C ALA A 286 -6.36 -12.07 11.33
N PRO A 287 -5.06 -11.97 11.67
CA PRO A 287 -4.52 -12.62 12.88
C PRO A 287 -5.26 -12.23 14.15
N GLU A 288 -5.59 -10.96 14.28
CA GLU A 288 -6.26 -10.40 15.46
C GLU A 288 -7.80 -10.43 15.36
N CYS A 289 -8.33 -11.10 14.35
CA CYS A 289 -9.76 -11.19 14.12
C CYS A 289 -10.20 -12.63 13.90
N GLN A 290 -11.19 -13.07 14.65
CA GLN A 290 -11.71 -14.46 14.63
C GLN A 290 -12.84 -14.65 13.63
N ASP A 291 -13.36 -13.58 13.04
CA ASP A 291 -14.59 -13.60 12.28
C ASP A 291 -14.48 -12.86 10.92
N ASP A 292 -15.59 -12.40 10.42
CA ASP A 292 -15.74 -11.70 9.15
C ASP A 292 -15.25 -10.23 9.16
N GLY A 293 -14.53 -9.81 10.18
CA GLY A 293 -14.09 -8.43 10.33
C GLY A 293 -15.21 -7.50 10.78
N SER A 294 -16.12 -8.01 11.58
CA SER A 294 -17.17 -7.19 12.20
C SER A 294 -16.64 -6.25 13.28
N THR A 295 -15.47 -6.59 13.84
CA THR A 295 -14.77 -5.73 14.80
C THR A 295 -14.00 -4.64 14.04
N PRO A 296 -14.34 -3.38 14.22
CA PRO A 296 -13.71 -2.28 13.52
C PRO A 296 -12.20 -2.16 13.84
N GLY A 297 -11.44 -1.74 12.83
CA GLY A 297 -10.02 -1.51 12.93
C GLY A 297 -9.20 -2.77 12.72
N ILE A 298 -9.02 -3.57 13.76
CA ILE A 298 -8.21 -4.80 13.72
C ILE A 298 -8.68 -5.76 12.62
N CYS A 299 -9.99 -5.91 12.45
CA CYS A 299 -10.57 -6.85 11.49
C CYS A 299 -10.85 -6.24 10.10
N GLY A 300 -10.55 -5.00 9.88
CA GLY A 300 -10.81 -4.32 8.61
C GLY A 300 -11.34 -2.90 8.78
N GLU A 301 -11.88 -2.31 7.72
CA GLU A 301 -12.36 -0.93 7.70
C GLU A 301 -13.48 -0.69 8.72
N ILE A 302 -13.37 0.41 9.46
CA ILE A 302 -14.37 0.81 10.43
C ILE A 302 -15.53 1.58 9.80
N ASN A 303 -15.22 2.49 8.89
CA ASN A 303 -16.20 3.46 8.42
C ASN A 303 -16.13 3.68 6.92
N LYS A 304 -17.23 3.37 6.26
CA LYS A 304 -17.37 3.57 4.80
C LYS A 304 -17.54 5.02 4.38
N ASN A 305 -17.76 5.92 5.34
CA ASN A 305 -18.18 7.30 5.10
C ASN A 305 -17.15 8.34 5.59
N ASN A 306 -15.95 7.94 5.91
CA ASN A 306 -14.88 8.88 6.25
C ASN A 306 -14.03 9.21 5.03
#